data_08658f4765ee3c79b2aae8bf123439a1
#
_entry.id   08658f4765ee3c79b2aae8bf123439a1
#
_cell.length_a   1.000
_cell.length_b   1.000
_cell.length_c   1.000
_cell.angle_alpha   90.00
_cell.angle_beta   90.00
_cell.angle_gamma   90.00
#
_symmetry.space_group_name_H-M   'P 1'
#
loop_
_entity.id
_entity.type
_entity.pdbx_description
1 polymer ?
#
loop_
_entity_poly.entity_id
_entity_poly.type
_entity_poly.pdbx_seq_one_letter_code
_entity_poly.pdbx_strand_id
1 'polypeptide(L)'
;MKYRLLLLVLGVLAFFPGVGVQAQDVNAIQTLENLRQQLGEINDRDASNKMRLGELDYDLKPENIERYFNGYGSTRPEELREQRRKQLQIEKDRILGQQQELATRRSSLESAINVAQVQAYSQNAPGAIALQAKGNWFSNLFTLTRVLLTATVLMLVLGSLAVRLYIRHRRNI
;
A
#
# COMPACT_ATOMS: atom_id res chain seq x y z
N MET A 1 9.42 -42.41 -26.44
CA MET A 1 8.21 -41.68 -26.06
C MET A 1 8.44 -40.58 -25.00
N LYS A 2 9.52 -40.59 -24.21
CA LYS A 2 9.77 -39.62 -23.12
C LYS A 2 10.07 -38.18 -23.57
N TYR A 3 10.55 -37.95 -24.80
CA TYR A 3 10.95 -36.61 -25.28
C TYR A 3 9.79 -35.81 -25.94
N ARG A 4 8.67 -36.46 -26.27
CA ARG A 4 7.50 -35.77 -26.86
C ARG A 4 6.73 -34.95 -25.81
N LEU A 5 6.76 -35.36 -24.55
CA LEU A 5 6.11 -34.68 -23.43
C LEU A 5 6.86 -33.40 -23.04
N LEU A 6 8.18 -33.42 -23.14
CA LEU A 6 9.05 -32.29 -22.81
C LEU A 6 8.94 -31.13 -23.80
N LEU A 7 8.68 -31.44 -25.09
CA LEU A 7 8.45 -30.45 -26.14
C LEU A 7 7.09 -29.75 -25.99
N LEU A 8 6.06 -30.46 -25.50
CA LEU A 8 4.73 -29.89 -25.25
C LEU A 8 4.73 -28.94 -24.04
N VAL A 9 5.49 -29.21 -22.99
CA VAL A 9 5.61 -28.34 -21.82
C VAL A 9 6.38 -27.06 -22.16
N LEU A 10 7.39 -27.13 -23.03
CA LEU A 10 8.17 -25.96 -23.46
C LEU A 10 7.34 -25.02 -24.38
N GLY A 11 6.39 -25.56 -25.16
CA GLY A 11 5.54 -24.80 -26.06
C GLY A 11 4.45 -23.98 -25.34
N VAL A 12 3.99 -24.42 -24.18
CA VAL A 12 2.94 -23.73 -23.41
C VAL A 12 3.50 -22.52 -22.65
N LEU A 13 4.77 -22.53 -22.29
CA LEU A 13 5.44 -21.40 -21.58
C LEU A 13 5.75 -20.19 -22.48
N ALA A 14 5.73 -20.37 -23.81
CA ALA A 14 6.02 -19.29 -24.79
C ALA A 14 4.79 -18.46 -25.18
N PHE A 15 3.59 -18.83 -24.74
CA PHE A 15 2.33 -18.21 -25.23
C PHE A 15 1.62 -17.34 -24.17
N PHE A 16 2.35 -16.76 -23.20
CA PHE A 16 1.80 -15.69 -22.40
C PHE A 16 2.24 -14.32 -22.96
N PRO A 17 1.46 -13.71 -23.88
CA PRO A 17 1.67 -12.31 -24.21
C PRO A 17 1.26 -11.50 -22.99
N GLY A 18 2.19 -10.66 -22.53
CA GLY A 18 2.03 -9.80 -21.37
C GLY A 18 0.78 -8.95 -21.41
N VAL A 19 -0.21 -9.35 -20.63
CA VAL A 19 -1.34 -8.51 -20.25
C VAL A 19 -0.89 -7.77 -18.99
N GLY A 20 -0.30 -6.60 -19.13
CA GLY A 20 0.31 -5.96 -17.96
C GLY A 20 0.47 -4.45 -17.98
N VAL A 21 -0.08 -3.68 -18.91
CA VAL A 21 0.23 -2.25 -19.00
C VAL A 21 -0.94 -1.31 -18.73
N GLN A 22 -2.19 -1.75 -18.83
CA GLN A 22 -3.36 -0.85 -18.64
C GLN A 22 -3.92 -0.82 -17.22
N ALA A 23 -3.53 -1.75 -16.33
CA ALA A 23 -4.05 -1.80 -14.96
C ALA A 23 -3.37 -0.79 -14.00
N GLN A 24 -2.25 -0.16 -14.37
CA GLN A 24 -1.52 0.76 -13.50
C GLN A 24 -2.14 2.16 -13.42
N ASP A 25 -2.72 2.66 -14.48
CA ASP A 25 -3.25 4.05 -14.52
C ASP A 25 -4.52 4.22 -13.69
N VAL A 26 -5.42 3.25 -13.75
CA VAL A 26 -6.64 3.23 -12.92
C VAL A 26 -6.30 3.11 -11.43
N ASN A 27 -5.20 2.42 -11.14
CA ASN A 27 -4.77 2.15 -9.77
C ASN A 27 -4.24 3.42 -9.06
N ALA A 28 -3.52 4.31 -9.76
CA ALA A 28 -2.95 5.52 -9.15
C ALA A 28 -4.02 6.54 -8.74
N ILE A 29 -5.02 6.76 -9.60
CA ILE A 29 -6.14 7.67 -9.30
C ILE A 29 -6.99 7.11 -8.16
N GLN A 30 -7.28 5.82 -8.18
CA GLN A 30 -8.05 5.16 -7.14
C GLN A 30 -7.32 5.16 -5.80
N THR A 31 -5.99 4.99 -5.81
CA THR A 31 -5.16 5.10 -4.61
C THR A 31 -5.20 6.51 -4.03
N LEU A 32 -5.10 7.54 -4.87
CA LEU A 32 -5.18 8.93 -4.45
C LEU A 32 -6.55 9.25 -3.82
N GLU A 33 -7.64 8.78 -4.42
CA GLU A 33 -8.99 8.96 -3.88
C GLU A 33 -9.17 8.28 -2.53
N ASN A 34 -8.68 7.05 -2.40
CA ASN A 34 -8.70 6.30 -1.14
C ASN A 34 -7.91 7.02 -0.03
N LEU A 35 -6.73 7.56 -0.33
CA LEU A 35 -5.94 8.33 0.63
C LEU A 35 -6.65 9.61 1.06
N ARG A 36 -7.33 10.29 0.14
CA ARG A 36 -8.13 11.48 0.46
C ARG A 36 -9.33 11.16 1.34
N GLN A 37 -10.01 10.05 1.07
CA GLN A 37 -11.10 9.57 1.91
C GLN A 37 -10.60 9.27 3.34
N GLN A 38 -9.48 8.56 3.48
CA GLN A 38 -8.87 8.30 4.80
C GLN A 38 -8.49 9.59 5.53
N LEU A 39 -7.99 10.61 4.82
CA LEU A 39 -7.70 11.91 5.41
C LEU A 39 -8.99 12.60 5.89
N GLY A 40 -10.08 12.50 5.14
CA GLY A 40 -11.41 12.97 5.55
C GLY A 40 -11.85 12.32 6.85
N GLU A 41 -11.77 10.99 6.95
CA GLU A 41 -12.15 10.26 8.18
C GLU A 41 -11.31 10.68 9.39
N ILE A 42 -10.00 10.93 9.21
CA ILE A 42 -9.15 11.43 10.31
C ILE A 42 -9.56 12.82 10.74
N ASN A 43 -9.88 13.72 9.81
CA ASN A 43 -10.34 15.07 10.13
C ASN A 43 -11.67 15.05 10.91
N ASP A 44 -12.60 14.18 10.53
CA ASP A 44 -13.89 14.03 11.21
C ASP A 44 -13.71 13.51 12.66
N ARG A 45 -12.80 12.52 12.84
CA ARG A 45 -12.46 12.01 14.18
C ARG A 45 -11.76 13.08 15.03
N ASP A 46 -10.85 13.85 14.45
CA ASP A 46 -10.18 14.95 15.16
C ASP A 46 -11.18 16.04 15.59
N ALA A 47 -12.13 16.40 14.72
CA ALA A 47 -13.20 17.33 15.06
C ALA A 47 -14.09 16.80 16.19
N SER A 48 -14.48 15.51 16.14
CA SER A 48 -15.26 14.87 17.20
C SER A 48 -14.49 14.85 18.53
N ASN A 49 -13.21 14.52 18.51
CA ASN A 49 -12.36 14.52 19.70
C ASN A 49 -12.24 15.93 20.31
N LYS A 50 -12.10 16.98 19.47
CA LYS A 50 -12.05 18.36 19.93
C LYS A 50 -13.34 18.79 20.59
N MET A 51 -14.50 18.43 20.05
CA MET A 51 -15.79 18.69 20.68
C MET A 51 -15.87 17.99 22.04
N ARG A 52 -15.48 16.71 22.10
CA ARG A 52 -15.52 15.95 23.34
C ARG A 52 -14.57 16.50 24.40
N LEU A 53 -13.38 16.99 24.01
CA LEU A 53 -12.47 17.68 24.94
C LEU A 53 -13.12 18.96 25.52
N GLY A 54 -13.81 19.73 24.69
CA GLY A 54 -14.55 20.91 25.17
C GLY A 54 -15.62 20.57 26.20
N GLU A 55 -16.38 19.48 25.99
CA GLU A 55 -17.34 18.96 26.95
C GLU A 55 -16.68 18.53 28.27
N LEU A 56 -15.56 17.78 28.15
CA LEU A 56 -14.82 17.32 29.34
C LEU A 56 -14.21 18.49 30.12
N ASP A 57 -13.73 19.52 29.44
CA ASP A 57 -13.24 20.74 30.11
C ASP A 57 -14.34 21.50 30.81
N TYR A 58 -15.57 21.50 30.25
CA TYR A 58 -16.72 22.05 30.90
C TYR A 58 -17.15 21.23 32.12
N ASP A 59 -17.22 19.91 31.99
CA ASP A 59 -17.63 18.97 33.04
C ASP A 59 -16.63 18.92 34.21
N LEU A 60 -15.33 19.14 33.94
CA LEU A 60 -14.26 19.16 34.95
C LEU A 60 -14.29 20.41 35.85
N LYS A 61 -15.05 21.45 35.48
CA LYS A 61 -15.21 22.65 36.34
C LYS A 61 -15.80 22.26 37.67
N PRO A 62 -15.29 22.77 38.80
CA PRO A 62 -15.80 22.44 40.11
C PRO A 62 -17.31 22.64 40.25
N GLU A 63 -17.83 23.74 39.70
CA GLU A 63 -19.26 24.10 39.77
C GLU A 63 -20.14 23.04 39.05
N ASN A 64 -19.65 22.44 37.96
CA ASN A 64 -20.40 21.45 37.20
C ASN A 64 -20.34 20.07 37.88
N ILE A 65 -19.22 19.73 38.50
CA ILE A 65 -19.09 18.54 39.35
C ILE A 65 -20.07 18.65 40.55
N GLU A 66 -20.10 19.78 41.20
CA GLU A 66 -21.04 20.01 42.31
C GLU A 66 -22.50 19.93 41.84
N ARG A 67 -22.82 20.56 40.72
CA ARG A 67 -24.18 20.53 40.13
C ARG A 67 -24.60 19.10 39.76
N TYR A 68 -23.71 18.27 39.30
CA TYR A 68 -23.98 16.86 38.97
C TYR A 68 -24.45 16.08 40.20
N PHE A 69 -23.93 16.38 41.37
CA PHE A 69 -24.27 15.71 42.61
C PHE A 69 -25.36 16.44 43.44
N ASN A 70 -25.89 17.56 42.96
CA ASN A 70 -26.97 18.23 43.64
C ASN A 70 -28.22 17.31 43.72
N GLY A 71 -28.63 16.99 44.93
CA GLY A 71 -29.75 16.10 45.18
C GLY A 71 -29.40 14.65 45.49
N TYR A 72 -28.14 14.27 45.36
CA TYR A 72 -27.72 12.94 45.81
C TYR A 72 -27.42 12.97 47.33
N GLY A 73 -28.31 12.34 48.10
CA GLY A 73 -28.11 12.12 49.53
C GLY A 73 -27.05 11.03 49.79
N SER A 74 -25.79 11.38 49.70
CA SER A 74 -24.68 10.44 49.98
C SER A 74 -24.06 10.72 51.33
N THR A 75 -23.66 9.65 52.01
CA THR A 75 -22.87 9.73 53.29
C THR A 75 -21.41 10.13 53.03
N ARG A 76 -20.91 10.08 51.77
CA ARG A 76 -19.56 10.41 51.35
C ARG A 76 -19.50 11.22 50.07
N PRO A 77 -20.03 12.45 50.06
CA PRO A 77 -20.15 13.26 48.86
C PRO A 77 -18.77 13.62 48.26
N GLU A 78 -17.74 13.83 49.06
CA GLU A 78 -16.42 14.22 48.59
C GLU A 78 -15.72 13.08 47.82
N GLU A 79 -15.83 11.84 48.30
CA GLU A 79 -15.28 10.68 47.61
C GLU A 79 -15.90 10.51 46.20
N LEU A 80 -17.19 10.71 46.05
CA LEU A 80 -17.89 10.62 44.78
C LEU A 80 -17.47 11.73 43.80
N ARG A 81 -17.31 12.97 44.29
CA ARG A 81 -16.80 14.09 43.50
C ARG A 81 -15.38 13.81 42.99
N GLU A 82 -14.53 13.32 43.88
CA GLU A 82 -13.15 12.97 43.51
C GLU A 82 -13.10 11.81 42.50
N GLN A 83 -13.91 10.79 42.66
CA GLN A 83 -14.01 9.68 41.70
C GLN A 83 -14.46 10.19 40.32
N ARG A 84 -15.47 11.07 40.28
CA ARG A 84 -15.96 11.68 39.04
C ARG A 84 -14.87 12.50 38.36
N ARG A 85 -14.16 13.34 39.12
CA ARG A 85 -13.03 14.13 38.61
C ARG A 85 -11.95 13.24 37.98
N LYS A 86 -11.55 12.16 38.67
CA LYS A 86 -10.58 11.19 38.16
C LYS A 86 -11.05 10.52 36.88
N GLN A 87 -12.33 10.10 36.81
CA GLN A 87 -12.88 9.49 35.61
C GLN A 87 -12.82 10.44 34.40
N LEU A 88 -13.27 11.69 34.58
CA LEU A 88 -13.23 12.71 33.52
C LEU A 88 -11.81 13.03 33.09
N GLN A 89 -10.85 13.07 34.04
CA GLN A 89 -9.46 13.31 33.74
C GLN A 89 -8.85 12.15 32.93
N ILE A 90 -9.11 10.90 33.31
CA ILE A 90 -8.66 9.72 32.56
C ILE A 90 -9.20 9.73 31.14
N GLU A 91 -10.50 10.08 30.97
CA GLU A 91 -11.11 10.18 29.65
C GLU A 91 -10.47 11.29 28.82
N LYS A 92 -10.21 12.47 29.42
CA LYS A 92 -9.51 13.58 28.77
C LYS A 92 -8.13 13.17 28.29
N ASP A 93 -7.32 12.54 29.16
CA ASP A 93 -5.97 12.11 28.84
C ASP A 93 -5.97 11.06 27.70
N ARG A 94 -6.95 10.16 27.70
CA ARG A 94 -7.14 9.19 26.59
C ARG A 94 -7.41 9.90 25.27
N ILE A 95 -8.30 10.89 25.23
CA ILE A 95 -8.63 11.62 24.01
C ILE A 95 -7.45 12.45 23.52
N LEU A 96 -6.68 13.07 24.42
CA LEU A 96 -5.45 13.77 24.06
C LEU A 96 -4.43 12.82 23.40
N GLY A 97 -4.27 11.60 23.94
CA GLY A 97 -3.44 10.57 23.30
C GLY A 97 -3.93 10.20 21.89
N GLN A 98 -5.25 10.05 21.73
CA GLN A 98 -5.83 9.78 20.41
C GLN A 98 -5.61 10.94 19.43
N GLN A 99 -5.71 12.18 19.87
CA GLN A 99 -5.41 13.34 19.01
C GLN A 99 -3.96 13.34 18.53
N GLN A 100 -3.03 13.01 19.40
CA GLN A 100 -1.61 12.92 19.01
C GLN A 100 -1.39 11.82 17.96
N GLU A 101 -2.04 10.68 18.12
CA GLU A 101 -1.99 9.60 17.13
C GLU A 101 -2.59 10.04 15.79
N LEU A 102 -3.78 10.68 15.82
CA LEU A 102 -4.43 11.20 14.61
C LEU A 102 -3.55 12.25 13.90
N ALA A 103 -2.88 13.13 14.63
CA ALA A 103 -1.97 14.12 14.06
C ALA A 103 -0.79 13.45 13.33
N THR A 104 -0.22 12.39 13.90
CA THR A 104 0.86 11.61 13.27
C THR A 104 0.37 10.92 12.01
N ARG A 105 -0.79 10.26 12.08
CA ARG A 105 -1.40 9.59 10.91
C ARG A 105 -1.74 10.58 9.80
N ARG A 106 -2.26 11.76 10.15
CA ARG A 106 -2.56 12.83 9.20
C ARG A 106 -1.32 13.26 8.44
N SER A 107 -0.21 13.52 9.14
CA SER A 107 1.05 13.92 8.50
C SER A 107 1.57 12.84 7.52
N SER A 108 1.47 11.55 7.89
CA SER A 108 1.87 10.45 7.01
C SER A 108 0.98 10.33 5.78
N LEU A 109 -0.35 10.52 5.93
CA LEU A 109 -1.29 10.53 4.79
C LEU A 109 -1.09 11.71 3.86
N GLU A 110 -0.85 12.90 4.39
CA GLU A 110 -0.54 14.09 3.58
C GLU A 110 0.73 13.89 2.74
N SER A 111 1.75 13.27 3.33
CA SER A 111 2.96 12.87 2.60
C SER A 111 2.67 11.83 1.50
N ALA A 112 1.87 10.80 1.81
CA ALA A 112 1.48 9.77 0.84
C ALA A 112 0.64 10.36 -0.30
N ILE A 113 -0.28 11.29 -0.01
CA ILE A 113 -1.09 12.00 -1.00
C ILE A 113 -0.19 12.80 -1.94
N ASN A 114 0.79 13.53 -1.41
CA ASN A 114 1.74 14.29 -2.23
C ASN A 114 2.50 13.37 -3.20
N VAL A 115 2.99 12.23 -2.73
CA VAL A 115 3.67 11.24 -3.59
C VAL A 115 2.72 10.69 -4.65
N ALA A 116 1.51 10.29 -4.26
CA ALA A 116 0.51 9.76 -5.19
C ALA A 116 0.07 10.81 -6.23
N GLN A 117 -0.03 12.09 -5.86
CA GLN A 117 -0.31 13.18 -6.79
C GLN A 117 0.80 13.34 -7.83
N VAL A 118 2.07 13.38 -7.39
CA VAL A 118 3.21 13.48 -8.31
C VAL A 118 3.23 12.30 -9.28
N GLN A 119 2.93 11.09 -8.80
CA GLN A 119 2.83 9.91 -9.66
C GLN A 119 1.68 10.02 -10.67
N ALA A 120 0.49 10.41 -10.24
CA ALA A 120 -0.66 10.59 -11.12
C ALA A 120 -0.41 11.70 -12.18
N TYR A 121 0.22 12.81 -11.80
CA TYR A 121 0.58 13.87 -12.75
C TYR A 121 1.68 13.44 -13.73
N SER A 122 2.69 12.71 -13.27
CA SER A 122 3.77 12.23 -14.14
C SER A 122 3.27 11.22 -15.18
N GLN A 123 2.24 10.45 -14.85
CA GLN A 123 1.61 9.51 -15.77
C GLN A 123 0.72 10.19 -16.82
N ASN A 124 0.04 11.29 -16.44
CA ASN A 124 -0.89 12.02 -17.31
C ASN A 124 -0.26 13.19 -18.07
N ALA A 125 1.00 13.54 -17.81
CA ALA A 125 1.67 14.62 -18.54
C ALA A 125 2.01 14.19 -19.98
N PRO A 126 1.72 15.01 -21.00
CA PRO A 126 2.03 14.68 -22.41
C PRO A 126 3.52 14.34 -22.65
N GLY A 127 4.40 14.81 -21.77
CA GLY A 127 5.83 14.48 -21.78
C GLY A 127 6.17 13.12 -21.16
N ALA A 128 5.32 12.57 -20.29
CA ALA A 128 5.53 11.27 -19.68
C ALA A 128 5.38 10.12 -20.68
N ILE A 129 4.51 10.29 -21.69
CA ILE A 129 4.37 9.36 -22.81
C ILE A 129 5.70 9.23 -23.56
N ALA A 130 6.43 10.33 -23.72
CA ALA A 130 7.76 10.33 -24.39
C ALA A 130 8.84 9.68 -23.51
N LEU A 131 8.79 9.86 -22.19
CA LEU A 131 9.73 9.23 -21.26
C LEU A 131 9.41 7.76 -21.03
N GLN A 132 8.14 7.39 -21.03
CA GLN A 132 7.69 5.99 -20.93
C GLN A 132 8.00 5.22 -22.20
N ALA A 133 7.84 5.85 -23.39
CA ALA A 133 8.29 5.26 -24.64
C ALA A 133 9.82 5.01 -24.64
N LYS A 134 10.61 5.89 -24.01
CA LYS A 134 12.06 5.72 -23.85
C LYS A 134 12.41 4.63 -22.81
N GLY A 135 11.59 4.48 -21.76
CA GLY A 135 11.72 3.39 -20.77
C GLY A 135 11.38 2.02 -21.37
N ASN A 136 10.36 1.94 -22.21
CA ASN A 136 9.97 0.72 -22.90
C ASN A 136 11.01 0.26 -23.96
N TRP A 137 11.80 1.18 -24.51
CA TRP A 137 12.91 0.82 -25.40
C TRP A 137 14.00 0.08 -24.64
N PHE A 138 14.37 0.51 -23.45
CA PHE A 138 15.31 -0.21 -22.59
C PHE A 138 14.76 -1.57 -22.13
N SER A 139 13.50 -1.70 -21.78
CA SER A 139 12.91 -2.99 -21.42
C SER A 139 12.85 -3.96 -22.60
N ASN A 140 12.58 -3.46 -23.81
CA ASN A 140 12.63 -4.26 -25.02
C ASN A 140 14.07 -4.70 -25.40
N LEU A 141 15.10 -3.89 -25.12
CA LEU A 141 16.49 -4.29 -25.24
C LEU A 141 16.85 -5.43 -24.28
N PHE A 142 16.37 -5.38 -23.03
CA PHE A 142 16.58 -6.45 -22.04
C PHE A 142 15.85 -7.75 -22.41
N THR A 143 14.66 -7.67 -23.00
CA THR A 143 13.94 -8.85 -23.49
C THR A 143 14.62 -9.43 -24.74
N LEU A 144 15.07 -8.60 -25.68
CA LEU A 144 15.82 -9.02 -26.86
C LEU A 144 17.14 -9.69 -26.48
N THR A 145 17.91 -9.16 -25.54
CA THR A 145 19.15 -9.79 -25.07
C THR A 145 18.90 -11.12 -24.38
N ARG A 146 17.82 -11.27 -23.60
CA ARG A 146 17.44 -12.56 -23.00
C ARG A 146 17.03 -13.59 -24.05
N VAL A 147 16.25 -13.20 -25.06
CA VAL A 147 15.85 -14.09 -26.16
C VAL A 147 17.08 -14.53 -26.99
N LEU A 148 18.01 -13.62 -27.26
CA LEU A 148 19.25 -13.93 -27.98
C LEU A 148 20.13 -14.90 -27.18
N LEU A 149 20.24 -14.70 -25.87
CA LEU A 149 21.04 -15.54 -24.98
C LEU A 149 20.41 -16.94 -24.83
N THR A 150 19.11 -17.09 -24.78
CA THR A 150 18.45 -18.39 -24.78
C THR A 150 18.57 -19.12 -26.11
N ALA A 151 18.52 -18.41 -27.24
CA ALA A 151 18.69 -18.98 -28.55
C ALA A 151 20.12 -19.51 -28.75
N THR A 152 21.15 -18.77 -28.31
CA THR A 152 22.54 -19.21 -28.37
C THR A 152 22.81 -20.45 -27.53
N VAL A 153 22.29 -20.53 -26.31
CA VAL A 153 22.41 -21.72 -25.45
C VAL A 153 21.71 -22.91 -26.09
N LEU A 154 20.54 -22.73 -26.69
CA LEU A 154 19.81 -23.81 -27.37
C LEU A 154 20.61 -24.37 -28.56
N MET A 155 21.22 -23.49 -29.37
CA MET A 155 22.06 -23.88 -30.50
C MET A 155 23.29 -24.67 -30.06
N LEU A 156 23.94 -24.28 -28.95
CA LEU A 156 25.10 -25.02 -28.41
C LEU A 156 24.69 -26.41 -27.91
N VAL A 157 23.53 -26.55 -27.26
CA VAL A 157 23.04 -27.84 -26.79
C VAL A 157 22.68 -28.75 -27.96
N LEU A 158 21.98 -28.25 -28.98
CA LEU A 158 21.64 -29.03 -30.19
C LEU A 158 22.89 -29.42 -30.96
N GLY A 159 23.88 -28.52 -31.12
CA GLY A 159 25.14 -28.81 -31.76
C GLY A 159 25.94 -29.91 -31.04
N SER A 160 26.01 -29.86 -29.70
CA SER A 160 26.69 -30.88 -28.90
C SER A 160 26.01 -32.26 -29.01
N LEU A 161 24.69 -32.27 -29.11
CA LEU A 161 23.90 -33.49 -29.27
C LEU A 161 24.08 -34.12 -30.65
N ALA A 162 24.13 -33.29 -31.70
CA ALA A 162 24.41 -33.72 -33.08
C ALA A 162 25.82 -34.32 -33.20
N VAL A 163 26.83 -33.70 -32.61
CA VAL A 163 28.19 -34.22 -32.59
C VAL A 163 28.28 -35.57 -31.87
N ARG A 164 27.60 -35.72 -30.73
CA ARG A 164 27.54 -37.00 -29.99
C ARG A 164 26.87 -38.10 -30.81
N LEU A 165 25.78 -37.80 -31.51
CA LEU A 165 25.08 -38.75 -32.37
C LEU A 165 25.96 -39.17 -33.56
N TYR A 166 26.64 -38.20 -34.16
CA TYR A 166 27.57 -38.46 -35.27
C TYR A 166 28.74 -39.39 -34.87
N ILE A 167 29.38 -39.14 -33.73
CA ILE A 167 30.48 -39.97 -33.22
C ILE A 167 29.94 -41.38 -32.86
N ARG A 168 28.73 -41.48 -32.33
CA ARG A 168 28.13 -42.78 -32.00
C ARG A 168 27.79 -43.60 -33.26
N HIS A 169 27.35 -42.93 -34.31
CA HIS A 169 27.04 -43.59 -35.58
C HIS A 169 28.31 -44.11 -36.26
N ARG A 170 29.39 -43.35 -36.21
CA ARG A 170 30.70 -43.74 -36.81
C ARG A 170 31.41 -44.90 -36.08
N ARG A 171 31.05 -45.17 -34.83
CA ARG A 171 31.62 -46.32 -34.07
C ARG A 171 30.83 -47.61 -34.29
N ASN A 172 29.68 -47.56 -34.90
CA ASN A 172 28.83 -48.73 -35.14
C ASN A 172 28.91 -49.22 -36.62
N ILE A 173 29.80 -48.62 -37.43
CA ILE A 173 30.24 -49.07 -38.74
C ILE A 173 31.65 -49.59 -38.65
#